data_b55478037e7da2d73c67a370f4ff45c1
#
_entry.id   b55478037e7da2d73c67a370f4ff45c1
#
_cell.length_a   1.000
_cell.length_b   1.000
_cell.length_c   1.000
_cell.angle_alpha   90.00
_cell.angle_beta   90.00
_cell.angle_gamma   90.00
#
_symmetry.space_group_name_H-M   'P 1'
#
loop_
_entity.id
_entity.type
_entity.pdbx_description
1 polymer ?
#
loop_
_entity_poly.entity_id
_entity_poly.type
_entity_poly.pdbx_seq_one_letter_code
_entity_poly.pdbx_strand_id
1 'polypeptide(L)'
;MSLRVFWFLFVILIAWTGPVTAAPLRIAYSAISGAMSTLWVAQEGGYFKREGLDTELLYIGGGTLLIQSMLSGDVPFAYGPSVPVINATLRGSDLVLIGNTGNSLVFSIMSRPEIKQPAQLRGKKVGVTRLGGSTDWALDAALKQWGMERSQISVIQTGGMPEGLAGLTAGALDAVVLSPPSNFRAAKAGMHELEDVGQLKIVFPNTPLSTTRSFLRANRDTSLRFMRGFTQGLQRLRTDKEFSMKVLSKYTKVTDSETLAQLYQTYGVRYSGDRIPYVRPESIDEILRRTPGKEAREAKAADFIDNSLLQELDKSGWFKTLGR
;
A
#
# COMPACT_ATOMS: atom_id res chain seq x y z
N MET A 1 2.53 -7.41 -85.79
CA MET A 1 1.91 -6.41 -84.89
C MET A 1 1.27 -7.13 -83.69
N SER A 2 1.99 -7.28 -82.57
CA SER A 2 1.54 -8.05 -81.42
C SER A 2 1.24 -7.12 -80.24
N LEU A 3 -0.05 -7.10 -79.90
CA LEU A 3 -0.57 -6.26 -78.80
C LEU A 3 -0.32 -7.00 -77.46
N ARG A 4 0.57 -6.50 -76.60
CA ARG A 4 0.82 -7.03 -75.26
C ARG A 4 -0.16 -6.34 -74.30
N VAL A 5 -1.11 -7.12 -73.76
CA VAL A 5 -2.02 -6.71 -72.71
C VAL A 5 -1.31 -6.86 -71.36
N PHE A 6 -1.02 -5.75 -70.64
CA PHE A 6 -0.50 -5.72 -69.30
C PHE A 6 -1.70 -5.80 -68.31
N TRP A 7 -1.78 -6.91 -67.57
CA TRP A 7 -2.71 -7.03 -66.43
C TRP A 7 -2.04 -6.48 -65.18
N PHE A 8 -2.57 -5.34 -64.65
CA PHE A 8 -2.24 -4.82 -63.33
C PHE A 8 -3.05 -5.59 -62.29
N LEU A 9 -2.38 -6.44 -61.50
CA LEU A 9 -2.93 -7.06 -60.30
C LEU A 9 -2.92 -6.01 -59.17
N PHE A 10 -4.08 -5.47 -58.85
CA PHE A 10 -4.28 -4.59 -57.67
C PHE A 10 -4.44 -5.50 -56.43
N VAL A 11 -3.36 -5.67 -55.64
CA VAL A 11 -3.41 -6.38 -54.35
C VAL A 11 -4.00 -5.43 -53.34
N ILE A 12 -5.28 -5.61 -52.97
CA ILE A 12 -5.92 -4.91 -51.88
C ILE A 12 -5.42 -5.51 -50.56
N LEU A 13 -4.48 -4.83 -49.88
CA LEU A 13 -4.10 -5.14 -48.52
C LEU A 13 -5.27 -4.73 -47.62
N ILE A 14 -6.12 -5.67 -47.24
CA ILE A 14 -7.11 -5.48 -46.17
C ILE A 14 -6.30 -5.47 -44.86
N ALA A 15 -6.01 -4.27 -44.33
CA ALA A 15 -5.47 -4.12 -43.01
C ALA A 15 -6.52 -4.61 -41.98
N TRP A 16 -6.29 -5.78 -41.43
CA TRP A 16 -7.10 -6.34 -40.36
C TRP A 16 -6.82 -5.53 -39.10
N THR A 17 -7.56 -4.45 -38.89
CA THR A 17 -7.57 -3.70 -37.61
C THR A 17 -8.41 -4.50 -36.60
N GLY A 18 -7.84 -5.55 -36.02
CA GLY A 18 -8.42 -6.14 -34.82
C GLY A 18 -8.48 -5.08 -33.70
N PRO A 19 -9.45 -5.18 -32.79
CA PRO A 19 -9.52 -4.25 -31.66
C PRO A 19 -8.20 -4.35 -30.90
N VAL A 20 -7.42 -3.26 -30.89
CA VAL A 20 -6.28 -3.09 -29.99
C VAL A 20 -6.89 -2.92 -28.61
N THR A 21 -7.00 -4.01 -27.85
CA THR A 21 -7.34 -3.92 -26.44
C THR A 21 -6.18 -3.20 -25.75
N ALA A 22 -6.46 -2.00 -25.25
CA ALA A 22 -5.48 -1.26 -24.44
C ALA A 22 -5.04 -2.16 -23.27
N ALA A 23 -3.74 -2.17 -22.96
CA ALA A 23 -3.23 -2.91 -21.83
C ALA A 23 -3.93 -2.45 -20.53
N PRO A 24 -4.22 -3.36 -19.59
CA PRO A 24 -4.91 -3.01 -18.37
C PRO A 24 -4.08 -2.02 -17.54
N LEU A 25 -4.77 -1.13 -16.84
CA LEU A 25 -4.17 -0.20 -15.90
C LEU A 25 -3.63 -0.98 -14.70
N ARG A 26 -2.31 -1.06 -14.58
CA ARG A 26 -1.66 -1.77 -13.50
C ARG A 26 -1.64 -0.96 -12.22
N ILE A 27 -2.06 -1.58 -11.12
CA ILE A 27 -2.08 -0.99 -9.79
C ILE A 27 -1.33 -1.94 -8.86
N ALA A 28 -0.21 -1.51 -8.30
CA ALA A 28 0.55 -2.35 -7.39
C ALA A 28 0.14 -2.13 -5.93
N TYR A 29 0.27 -3.19 -5.12
CA TYR A 29 0.10 -3.12 -3.67
C TYR A 29 1.20 -3.90 -2.95
N SER A 30 1.55 -3.47 -1.72
CA SER A 30 2.80 -3.86 -1.06
C SER A 30 2.70 -5.02 -0.09
N ALA A 31 1.51 -5.46 0.32
CA ALA A 31 1.37 -6.43 1.40
C ALA A 31 0.16 -7.35 1.27
N ILE A 32 0.29 -8.59 1.71
CA ILE A 32 -0.85 -9.47 2.02
C ILE A 32 -1.30 -9.14 3.45
N SER A 33 -2.00 -8.02 3.58
CA SER A 33 -2.46 -7.43 4.84
C SER A 33 -3.82 -6.78 4.64
N GLY A 34 -4.65 -6.77 5.66
CA GLY A 34 -5.93 -6.06 5.63
C GLY A 34 -5.80 -4.55 5.35
N ALA A 35 -4.61 -3.97 5.49
CA ALA A 35 -4.33 -2.59 5.09
C ALA A 35 -4.60 -2.32 3.59
N MET A 36 -4.56 -3.37 2.75
CA MET A 36 -4.83 -3.27 1.31
C MET A 36 -6.33 -3.43 0.96
N SER A 37 -7.20 -3.63 1.96
CA SER A 37 -8.61 -3.99 1.76
C SER A 37 -9.40 -2.99 0.91
N THR A 38 -9.15 -1.69 1.02
CA THR A 38 -9.83 -0.68 0.20
C THR A 38 -9.63 -0.94 -1.30
N LEU A 39 -8.39 -1.20 -1.72
CA LEU A 39 -8.07 -1.50 -3.11
C LEU A 39 -8.72 -2.81 -3.57
N TRP A 40 -8.65 -3.85 -2.74
CA TRP A 40 -9.24 -5.14 -3.06
C TRP A 40 -10.77 -5.07 -3.16
N VAL A 41 -11.42 -4.36 -2.24
CA VAL A 41 -12.87 -4.11 -2.28
C VAL A 41 -13.26 -3.29 -3.51
N ALA A 42 -12.44 -2.31 -3.90
CA ALA A 42 -12.67 -1.55 -5.13
C ALA A 42 -12.62 -2.45 -6.37
N GLN A 43 -11.65 -3.34 -6.46
CA GLN A 43 -11.49 -4.29 -7.55
C GLN A 43 -12.64 -5.30 -7.60
N GLU A 44 -12.88 -6.03 -6.50
CA GLU A 44 -13.89 -7.09 -6.42
C GLU A 44 -15.31 -6.54 -6.51
N GLY A 45 -15.53 -5.31 -6.07
CA GLY A 45 -16.79 -4.60 -6.24
C GLY A 45 -17.04 -4.10 -7.66
N GLY A 46 -16.07 -4.26 -8.58
CA GLY A 46 -16.17 -3.81 -9.97
C GLY A 46 -16.22 -2.29 -10.12
N TYR A 47 -15.75 -1.53 -9.13
CA TYR A 47 -15.85 -0.07 -9.15
C TYR A 47 -14.95 0.56 -10.21
N PHE A 48 -13.74 0.03 -10.42
CA PHE A 48 -12.86 0.49 -11.50
C PHE A 48 -13.48 0.22 -12.88
N LYS A 49 -14.09 -0.95 -13.07
CA LYS A 49 -14.77 -1.29 -14.33
C LYS A 49 -15.97 -0.38 -14.61
N ARG A 50 -16.74 0.00 -13.56
CA ARG A 50 -17.85 0.99 -13.69
C ARG A 50 -17.36 2.38 -14.09
N GLU A 51 -16.15 2.75 -13.69
CA GLU A 51 -15.49 3.98 -14.13
C GLU A 51 -14.80 3.83 -15.50
N GLY A 52 -15.02 2.71 -16.23
CA GLY A 52 -14.44 2.46 -17.55
C GLY A 52 -12.95 2.15 -17.52
N LEU A 53 -12.42 1.66 -16.39
CA LEU A 53 -11.04 1.24 -16.25
C LEU A 53 -10.94 -0.28 -16.22
N ASP A 54 -10.21 -0.84 -17.17
CA ASP A 54 -9.72 -2.21 -17.08
C ASP A 54 -8.47 -2.23 -16.21
N THR A 55 -8.48 -2.97 -15.09
CA THR A 55 -7.45 -2.87 -14.05
C THR A 55 -6.87 -4.23 -13.70
N GLU A 56 -5.55 -4.27 -13.51
CA GLU A 56 -4.80 -5.42 -13.01
C GLU A 56 -4.12 -5.07 -11.68
N LEU A 57 -4.39 -5.86 -10.62
CA LEU A 57 -3.73 -5.70 -9.33
C LEU A 57 -2.48 -6.55 -9.25
N LEU A 58 -1.33 -5.92 -8.96
CA LEU A 58 -0.03 -6.57 -8.83
C LEU A 58 0.45 -6.55 -7.37
N TYR A 59 0.69 -7.73 -6.79
CA TYR A 59 1.36 -7.83 -5.50
C TYR A 59 2.88 -7.71 -5.67
N ILE A 60 3.48 -6.70 -5.02
CA ILE A 60 4.93 -6.49 -4.97
C ILE A 60 5.34 -6.39 -3.50
N GLY A 61 5.91 -7.44 -2.94
CA GLY A 61 6.24 -7.56 -1.52
C GLY A 61 7.22 -6.49 -1.03
N GLY A 62 6.76 -5.66 -0.07
CA GLY A 62 7.55 -4.61 0.54
C GLY A 62 7.60 -3.29 -0.24
N GLY A 63 7.45 -2.19 0.48
CA GLY A 63 7.25 -0.86 -0.11
C GLY A 63 8.42 -0.35 -0.95
N THR A 64 9.65 -0.66 -0.60
CA THR A 64 10.82 -0.19 -1.36
C THR A 64 10.83 -0.75 -2.78
N LEU A 65 10.54 -2.05 -2.95
CA LEU A 65 10.49 -2.67 -4.27
C LEU A 65 9.29 -2.16 -5.08
N LEU A 66 8.14 -1.96 -4.43
CA LEU A 66 6.94 -1.38 -5.04
C LEU A 66 7.23 0.01 -5.63
N ILE A 67 7.96 0.88 -4.91
CA ILE A 67 8.31 2.22 -5.41
C ILE A 67 9.33 2.15 -6.55
N GLN A 68 10.23 1.17 -6.56
CA GLN A 68 11.13 0.96 -7.70
C GLN A 68 10.36 0.61 -8.98
N SER A 69 9.27 -0.19 -8.89
CA SER A 69 8.43 -0.51 -10.05
C SER A 69 7.63 0.69 -10.58
N MET A 70 7.32 1.68 -9.72
CA MET A 70 6.74 2.95 -10.18
C MET A 70 7.78 3.81 -10.90
N LEU A 71 9.00 3.87 -10.37
CA LEU A 71 10.08 4.67 -10.97
C LEU A 71 10.54 4.12 -12.33
N SER A 72 10.42 2.81 -12.58
CA SER A 72 10.64 2.21 -13.90
C SER A 72 9.51 2.49 -14.91
N GLY A 73 8.36 3.01 -14.46
CA GLY A 73 7.19 3.26 -15.29
C GLY A 73 6.27 2.05 -15.51
N ASP A 74 6.58 0.90 -14.90
CA ASP A 74 5.77 -0.33 -15.06
C ASP A 74 4.39 -0.21 -14.40
N VAL A 75 4.28 0.60 -13.35
CA VAL A 75 3.08 0.74 -12.52
C VAL A 75 2.77 2.22 -12.29
N PRO A 76 1.67 2.74 -12.85
CA PRO A 76 1.29 4.15 -12.66
C PRO A 76 0.71 4.46 -11.29
N PHE A 77 0.06 3.51 -10.61
CA PHE A 77 -0.50 3.68 -9.28
C PHE A 77 0.01 2.62 -8.32
N ALA A 78 0.35 3.04 -7.11
CA ALA A 78 0.69 2.14 -6.03
C ALA A 78 -0.12 2.43 -4.77
N TYR A 79 -0.54 1.37 -4.09
CA TYR A 79 -1.19 1.42 -2.79
C TYR A 79 -0.29 0.72 -1.77
N GLY A 80 0.37 1.51 -0.94
CA GLY A 80 1.43 0.98 -0.08
C GLY A 80 2.02 2.02 0.86
N PRO A 81 3.22 1.79 1.39
CA PRO A 81 3.80 2.60 2.44
C PRO A 81 4.30 3.96 1.96
N SER A 82 4.15 4.98 2.83
CA SER A 82 4.59 6.36 2.58
C SER A 82 6.11 6.55 2.58
N VAL A 83 6.83 5.89 3.49
CA VAL A 83 8.27 6.14 3.74
C VAL A 83 9.12 5.98 2.47
N PRO A 84 8.98 4.91 1.67
CA PRO A 84 9.73 4.79 0.42
C PRO A 84 9.41 5.88 -0.61
N VAL A 85 8.16 6.36 -0.66
CA VAL A 85 7.76 7.49 -1.53
C VAL A 85 8.49 8.75 -1.08
N ILE A 86 8.42 9.09 0.21
CA ILE A 86 9.08 10.26 0.78
C ILE A 86 10.58 10.21 0.54
N ASN A 87 11.22 9.06 0.82
CA ASN A 87 12.65 8.88 0.60
C ASN A 87 13.05 9.02 -0.88
N ALA A 88 12.22 8.56 -1.81
CA ALA A 88 12.48 8.72 -3.23
C ALA A 88 12.31 10.19 -3.67
N THR A 89 11.28 10.87 -3.18
CA THR A 89 11.02 12.29 -3.49
C THR A 89 12.11 13.20 -2.91
N LEU A 90 12.61 12.92 -1.70
CA LEU A 90 13.79 13.61 -1.15
C LEU A 90 15.03 13.47 -2.04
N ARG A 91 15.14 12.41 -2.84
CA ARG A 91 16.20 12.18 -3.81
C ARG A 91 15.88 12.67 -5.22
N GLY A 92 14.82 13.49 -5.37
CA GLY A 92 14.48 14.17 -6.62
C GLY A 92 13.53 13.42 -7.54
N SER A 93 12.85 12.34 -7.07
CA SER A 93 11.78 11.72 -7.87
C SER A 93 10.54 12.62 -7.89
N ASP A 94 9.71 12.47 -8.91
CA ASP A 94 8.43 13.19 -9.04
C ASP A 94 7.23 12.44 -8.44
N LEU A 95 7.51 11.45 -7.58
CA LEU A 95 6.49 10.71 -6.85
C LEU A 95 5.71 11.62 -5.90
N VAL A 96 4.42 11.31 -5.74
CA VAL A 96 3.50 12.09 -4.91
C VAL A 96 2.41 11.20 -4.32
N LEU A 97 1.99 11.52 -3.09
CA LEU A 97 0.88 10.90 -2.40
C LEU A 97 -0.42 11.61 -2.79
N ILE A 98 -1.41 10.85 -3.27
CA ILE A 98 -2.68 11.38 -3.82
C ILE A 98 -3.91 11.01 -2.99
N GLY A 99 -3.73 10.25 -1.93
CA GLY A 99 -4.78 9.84 -0.98
C GLY A 99 -4.21 8.96 0.11
N ASN A 100 -4.90 8.86 1.26
CA ASN A 100 -4.46 8.01 2.38
C ASN A 100 -5.65 7.49 3.18
N THR A 101 -5.72 6.17 3.39
CA THR A 101 -6.85 5.53 4.09
C THR A 101 -6.61 5.26 5.56
N GLY A 102 -5.41 5.53 6.08
CA GLY A 102 -5.11 5.29 7.49
C GLY A 102 -4.00 6.19 8.02
N ASN A 103 -4.26 6.86 9.14
CA ASN A 103 -3.34 7.83 9.75
C ASN A 103 -2.64 7.29 11.02
N SER A 104 -2.54 5.96 11.15
CA SER A 104 -1.91 5.31 12.30
C SER A 104 -1.12 4.09 11.87
N LEU A 105 -0.08 3.77 12.60
CA LEU A 105 0.63 2.50 12.46
C LEU A 105 -0.29 1.35 12.88
N VAL A 106 -0.27 0.25 12.15
CA VAL A 106 -1.04 -0.97 12.45
C VAL A 106 -0.08 -2.15 12.41
N PHE A 107 0.99 -2.07 13.21
CA PHE A 107 2.03 -3.09 13.30
C PHE A 107 2.19 -3.57 14.73
N SER A 108 2.50 -4.87 14.87
CA SER A 108 2.96 -5.46 16.11
C SER A 108 4.37 -5.99 15.92
N ILE A 109 5.21 -5.86 16.93
CA ILE A 109 6.48 -6.58 16.99
C ILE A 109 6.21 -7.90 17.72
N MET A 110 6.19 -8.96 16.92
CA MET A 110 5.98 -10.32 17.43
C MET A 110 7.34 -10.99 17.69
N SER A 111 7.50 -11.64 18.82
CA SER A 111 8.72 -12.31 19.23
C SER A 111 8.47 -13.78 19.54
N ARG A 112 9.54 -14.55 19.63
CA ARG A 112 9.51 -15.93 20.17
C ARG A 112 9.01 -15.90 21.62
N PRO A 113 8.36 -16.99 22.10
CA PRO A 113 7.69 -17.01 23.42
C PRO A 113 8.58 -16.68 24.62
N GLU A 114 9.87 -16.98 24.53
CA GLU A 114 10.85 -16.72 25.57
C GLU A 114 11.32 -15.25 25.64
N ILE A 115 11.09 -14.47 24.58
CA ILE A 115 11.45 -13.05 24.50
C ILE A 115 10.23 -12.22 24.89
N LYS A 116 10.20 -11.77 26.14
CA LYS A 116 9.06 -11.04 26.73
C LYS A 116 9.34 -9.58 27.01
N GLN A 117 10.57 -9.15 26.83
CA GLN A 117 10.99 -7.78 27.10
C GLN A 117 11.92 -7.29 25.99
N PRO A 118 11.83 -6.01 25.58
CA PRO A 118 12.64 -5.42 24.50
C PRO A 118 14.15 -5.63 24.70
N ALA A 119 14.66 -5.51 25.92
CA ALA A 119 16.08 -5.67 26.23
C ALA A 119 16.64 -7.06 25.84
N GLN A 120 15.79 -8.09 25.76
CA GLN A 120 16.18 -9.44 25.34
C GLN A 120 16.42 -9.56 23.82
N LEU A 121 16.10 -8.51 23.04
CA LEU A 121 16.41 -8.45 21.61
C LEU A 121 17.87 -8.12 21.32
N ARG A 122 18.69 -7.72 22.31
CA ARG A 122 20.12 -7.47 22.10
C ARG A 122 20.83 -8.68 21.51
N GLY A 123 21.54 -8.46 20.39
CA GLY A 123 22.21 -9.52 19.63
C GLY A 123 21.28 -10.45 18.83
N LYS A 124 19.97 -10.17 18.80
CA LYS A 124 18.95 -10.99 18.15
C LYS A 124 18.63 -10.56 16.74
N LYS A 125 18.02 -11.48 15.95
CA LYS A 125 17.58 -11.24 14.57
C LYS A 125 16.15 -10.73 14.56
N VAL A 126 15.92 -9.52 14.09
CA VAL A 126 14.61 -8.89 13.98
C VAL A 126 14.22 -8.69 12.51
N GLY A 127 13.11 -9.29 12.10
CA GLY A 127 12.62 -9.25 10.73
C GLY A 127 11.84 -7.97 10.42
N VAL A 128 12.10 -7.39 9.23
CA VAL A 128 11.29 -6.36 8.60
C VAL A 128 11.02 -6.75 7.15
N THR A 129 9.96 -6.25 6.51
CA THR A 129 9.69 -6.65 5.11
C THR A 129 10.80 -6.18 4.18
N ARG A 130 11.18 -4.91 4.27
CA ARG A 130 12.28 -4.30 3.51
C ARG A 130 12.90 -3.15 4.32
N LEU A 131 14.21 -2.97 4.18
CA LEU A 131 14.90 -1.81 4.74
C LEU A 131 14.40 -0.53 4.06
N GLY A 132 14.25 0.53 4.84
CA GLY A 132 13.66 1.80 4.37
C GLY A 132 12.15 1.75 4.11
N GLY A 133 11.48 0.65 4.46
CA GLY A 133 10.01 0.50 4.38
C GLY A 133 9.30 0.87 5.69
N SER A 134 7.96 0.80 5.71
CA SER A 134 7.18 1.15 6.93
C SER A 134 7.40 0.20 8.10
N THR A 135 7.69 -1.08 7.86
CA THR A 135 8.01 -2.03 8.95
C THR A 135 9.38 -1.72 9.59
N ASP A 136 10.33 -1.29 8.78
CA ASP A 136 11.65 -0.85 9.24
C ASP A 136 11.53 0.43 10.07
N TRP A 137 10.76 1.39 9.56
CA TRP A 137 10.46 2.63 10.28
C TRP A 137 9.71 2.37 11.60
N ALA A 138 8.75 1.42 11.62
CA ALA A 138 8.03 1.04 12.83
C ALA A 138 8.95 0.38 13.86
N LEU A 139 9.92 -0.43 13.41
CA LEU A 139 10.95 -0.98 14.28
C LEU A 139 11.81 0.12 14.91
N ASP A 140 12.26 1.10 14.12
CA ASP A 140 13.06 2.23 14.64
C ASP A 140 12.24 3.07 15.63
N ALA A 141 10.94 3.24 15.40
CA ALA A 141 10.05 3.93 16.33
C ALA A 141 9.96 3.20 17.69
N ALA A 142 9.83 1.87 17.66
CA ALA A 142 9.80 1.05 18.87
C ALA A 142 11.17 1.02 19.58
N LEU A 143 12.26 0.85 18.86
CA LEU A 143 13.62 0.91 19.43
C LEU A 143 13.85 2.21 20.18
N LYS A 144 13.46 3.35 19.58
CA LYS A 144 13.55 4.65 20.21
C LYS A 144 12.71 4.73 21.50
N GLN A 145 11.50 4.19 21.50
CA GLN A 145 10.63 4.11 22.68
C GLN A 145 11.28 3.28 23.79
N TRP A 146 11.96 2.22 23.43
CA TRP A 146 12.62 1.32 24.38
C TRP A 146 14.01 1.78 24.84
N GLY A 147 14.51 2.92 24.31
CA GLY A 147 15.88 3.39 24.58
C GLY A 147 16.95 2.43 24.07
N MET A 148 16.67 1.73 22.96
CA MET A 148 17.58 0.79 22.32
C MET A 148 18.14 1.37 21.04
N GLU A 149 19.44 1.12 20.80
CA GLU A 149 20.09 1.47 19.55
C GLU A 149 19.94 0.37 18.51
N ARG A 150 19.76 0.75 17.25
CA ARG A 150 19.62 -0.20 16.13
C ARG A 150 20.81 -1.13 15.99
N SER A 151 22.02 -0.68 16.33
CA SER A 151 23.26 -1.47 16.33
C SER A 151 23.25 -2.65 17.32
N GLN A 152 22.31 -2.67 18.26
CA GLN A 152 22.17 -3.73 19.26
C GLN A 152 21.40 -4.95 18.73
N ILE A 153 20.83 -4.88 17.52
CA ILE A 153 20.08 -5.97 16.88
C ILE A 153 20.57 -6.21 15.46
N SER A 154 20.27 -7.41 14.93
CA SER A 154 20.50 -7.74 13.52
C SER A 154 19.18 -7.63 12.75
N VAL A 155 19.03 -6.62 11.89
CA VAL A 155 17.80 -6.43 11.10
C VAL A 155 17.87 -7.26 9.81
N ILE A 156 16.87 -8.12 9.61
CA ILE A 156 16.78 -9.08 8.49
C ILE A 156 15.62 -8.70 7.58
N GLN A 157 15.86 -8.59 6.28
CA GLN A 157 14.80 -8.41 5.30
C GLN A 157 14.10 -9.73 4.99
N THR A 158 12.78 -9.80 5.21
CA THR A 158 11.99 -11.01 4.99
C THR A 158 11.33 -11.06 3.61
N GLY A 159 11.16 -9.92 2.94
CA GLY A 159 10.47 -9.81 1.65
C GLY A 159 8.99 -9.47 1.77
N GLY A 160 8.27 -10.11 2.70
CA GLY A 160 6.83 -9.90 2.91
C GLY A 160 6.38 -10.29 4.31
N MET A 161 5.09 -10.08 4.58
CA MET A 161 4.47 -10.47 5.87
C MET A 161 4.38 -11.98 6.09
N PRO A 162 3.96 -12.78 5.06
CA PRO A 162 3.93 -14.24 5.21
C PRO A 162 5.32 -14.84 5.46
N GLU A 163 6.35 -14.35 4.76
CA GLU A 163 7.73 -14.80 4.88
C GLU A 163 8.31 -14.43 6.26
N GLY A 164 7.97 -13.24 6.77
CA GLY A 164 8.33 -12.81 8.12
C GLY A 164 7.71 -13.69 9.19
N LEU A 165 6.42 -14.03 9.08
CA LEU A 165 5.73 -14.95 9.96
C LEU A 165 6.38 -16.36 9.92
N ALA A 166 6.64 -16.88 8.73
CA ALA A 166 7.30 -18.18 8.55
C ALA A 166 8.69 -18.18 9.19
N GLY A 167 9.48 -17.12 9.00
CA GLY A 167 10.81 -16.98 9.62
C GLY A 167 10.76 -16.99 11.16
N LEU A 168 9.76 -16.31 11.75
CA LEU A 168 9.56 -16.31 13.20
C LEU A 168 9.15 -17.69 13.71
N THR A 169 8.15 -18.32 13.09
CA THR A 169 7.64 -19.63 13.54
C THR A 169 8.64 -20.75 13.35
N ALA A 170 9.50 -20.67 12.34
CA ALA A 170 10.60 -21.61 12.11
C ALA A 170 11.83 -21.35 13.00
N GLY A 171 11.84 -20.27 13.80
CA GLY A 171 12.97 -19.92 14.66
C GLY A 171 14.18 -19.32 13.92
N ALA A 172 14.05 -18.97 12.64
CA ALA A 172 15.07 -18.27 11.86
C ALA A 172 15.18 -16.78 12.26
N LEU A 173 14.11 -16.23 12.82
CA LEU A 173 14.02 -14.89 13.41
C LEU A 173 13.67 -15.02 14.90
N ASP A 174 14.17 -14.09 15.69
CA ASP A 174 13.84 -13.97 17.11
C ASP A 174 12.63 -13.06 17.34
N ALA A 175 12.45 -12.06 16.48
CA ALA A 175 11.26 -11.21 16.42
C ALA A 175 11.02 -10.73 14.98
N VAL A 176 9.81 -10.20 14.70
CA VAL A 176 9.47 -9.65 13.39
C VAL A 176 8.36 -8.62 13.52
N VAL A 177 8.39 -7.59 12.66
CA VAL A 177 7.32 -6.59 12.56
C VAL A 177 6.25 -7.10 11.60
N LEU A 178 5.05 -7.32 12.11
CA LEU A 178 3.90 -7.85 11.36
C LEU A 178 2.69 -6.93 11.48
N SER A 179 1.79 -7.05 10.51
CA SER A 179 0.45 -6.45 10.55
C SER A 179 -0.63 -7.54 10.45
N PRO A 180 -1.89 -7.26 10.84
CA PRO A 180 -2.97 -8.23 10.66
C PRO A 180 -3.15 -8.67 9.18
N PRO A 181 -3.35 -9.96 8.91
CA PRO A 181 -3.59 -11.06 9.85
C PRO A 181 -2.33 -11.77 10.36
N SER A 182 -1.12 -11.42 9.89
CA SER A 182 0.10 -12.19 10.20
C SER A 182 0.44 -12.16 11.70
N ASN A 183 0.26 -11.02 12.38
CA ASN A 183 0.42 -10.94 13.84
C ASN A 183 -0.63 -11.77 14.58
N PHE A 184 -1.89 -11.84 14.14
CA PHE A 184 -2.92 -12.70 14.74
C PHE A 184 -2.55 -14.18 14.59
N ARG A 185 -2.04 -14.57 13.41
CA ARG A 185 -1.53 -15.94 13.19
C ARG A 185 -0.31 -16.25 14.07
N ALA A 186 0.61 -15.28 14.22
CA ALA A 186 1.74 -15.42 15.12
C ALA A 186 1.28 -15.65 16.57
N ALA A 187 0.32 -14.86 17.07
CA ALA A 187 -0.25 -15.01 18.39
C ALA A 187 -0.94 -16.39 18.58
N LYS A 188 -1.73 -16.83 17.60
CA LYS A 188 -2.34 -18.19 17.60
C LYS A 188 -1.30 -19.31 17.57
N ALA A 189 -0.11 -19.07 16.99
CA ALA A 189 1.02 -20.00 17.01
C ALA A 189 1.87 -19.93 18.31
N GLY A 190 1.41 -19.19 19.33
CA GLY A 190 2.09 -19.05 20.62
C GLY A 190 3.22 -18.04 20.66
N MET A 191 3.39 -17.23 19.61
CA MET A 191 4.37 -16.13 19.62
C MET A 191 3.88 -14.99 20.54
N HIS A 192 4.83 -14.28 21.13
CA HIS A 192 4.55 -13.19 22.06
C HIS A 192 4.46 -11.85 21.31
N GLU A 193 3.43 -11.04 21.59
CA GLU A 193 3.37 -9.65 21.13
C GLU A 193 4.20 -8.80 22.08
N LEU A 194 5.40 -8.42 21.63
CA LEU A 194 6.34 -7.62 22.41
C LEU A 194 5.93 -6.14 22.45
N GLU A 195 5.34 -5.65 21.36
CA GLU A 195 4.87 -4.27 21.23
C GLU A 195 3.73 -4.17 20.21
N ASP A 196 2.64 -3.51 20.58
CA ASP A 196 1.68 -2.95 19.63
C ASP A 196 2.12 -1.53 19.27
N VAL A 197 2.79 -1.38 18.11
CA VAL A 197 3.33 -0.10 17.65
C VAL A 197 2.22 0.95 17.44
N GLY A 198 0.98 0.50 17.24
CA GLY A 198 -0.20 1.39 17.15
C GLY A 198 -0.45 2.17 18.43
N GLN A 199 -0.05 1.65 19.60
CA GLN A 199 -0.19 2.32 20.90
C GLN A 199 0.76 3.50 21.07
N LEU A 200 1.79 3.64 20.24
CA LEU A 200 2.69 4.80 20.25
C LEU A 200 1.99 6.09 19.79
N LYS A 201 0.75 5.99 19.29
CA LYS A 201 -0.11 7.11 18.86
C LYS A 201 0.57 8.07 17.88
N ILE A 202 1.43 7.52 17.03
CA ILE A 202 2.15 8.27 15.99
C ILE A 202 1.20 8.52 14.83
N VAL A 203 1.01 9.77 14.45
CA VAL A 203 0.28 10.12 13.22
C VAL A 203 1.15 9.74 12.04
N PHE A 204 0.70 8.76 11.26
CA PHE A 204 1.50 8.15 10.20
C PHE A 204 0.63 7.79 9.01
N PRO A 205 1.00 8.20 7.77
CA PRO A 205 0.24 7.83 6.58
C PRO A 205 0.57 6.39 6.20
N ASN A 206 -0.15 5.46 6.81
CA ASN A 206 0.20 4.03 6.79
C ASN A 206 0.04 3.41 5.40
N THR A 207 -1.04 3.76 4.70
CA THR A 207 -1.36 3.15 3.42
C THR A 207 -1.87 4.20 2.43
N PRO A 208 -0.98 5.08 1.95
CA PRO A 208 -1.34 6.04 0.92
C PRO A 208 -1.43 5.41 -0.47
N LEU A 209 -2.21 6.06 -1.33
CA LEU A 209 -2.10 5.97 -2.77
C LEU A 209 -0.97 6.89 -3.25
N SER A 210 -0.19 6.42 -4.20
CA SER A 210 0.88 7.19 -4.82
C SER A 210 0.87 7.04 -6.35
N THR A 211 1.37 8.06 -7.01
CA THR A 211 1.61 8.13 -8.46
C THR A 211 2.79 9.07 -8.73
N THR A 212 3.12 9.32 -9.98
CA THR A 212 4.04 10.39 -10.36
C THR A 212 3.29 11.67 -10.74
N ARG A 213 3.85 12.84 -10.48
CA ARG A 213 3.26 14.13 -10.91
C ARG A 213 3.15 14.21 -12.44
N SER A 214 4.13 13.63 -13.16
CA SER A 214 4.10 13.53 -14.62
C SER A 214 2.91 12.71 -15.12
N PHE A 215 2.69 11.51 -14.55
CA PHE A 215 1.52 10.68 -14.88
C PHE A 215 0.21 11.40 -14.58
N LEU A 216 0.11 12.02 -13.40
CA LEU A 216 -1.09 12.75 -12.97
C LEU A 216 -1.45 13.90 -13.93
N ARG A 217 -0.46 14.65 -14.41
CA ARG A 217 -0.68 15.71 -15.41
C ARG A 217 -1.11 15.17 -16.77
N ALA A 218 -0.45 14.10 -17.24
CA ALA A 218 -0.72 13.54 -18.57
C ALA A 218 -2.03 12.73 -18.61
N ASN A 219 -2.47 12.15 -17.47
CA ASN A 219 -3.60 11.22 -17.39
C ASN A 219 -4.62 11.63 -16.34
N ARG A 220 -4.98 12.94 -16.31
CA ARG A 220 -5.86 13.50 -15.28
C ARG A 220 -7.22 12.81 -15.20
N ASP A 221 -7.88 12.56 -16.34
CA ASP A 221 -9.18 11.88 -16.40
C ASP A 221 -9.09 10.44 -15.89
N THR A 222 -8.09 9.67 -16.32
CA THR A 222 -7.84 8.31 -15.81
C THR A 222 -7.63 8.31 -14.30
N SER A 223 -6.89 9.29 -13.79
CA SER A 223 -6.62 9.43 -12.35
C SER A 223 -7.87 9.80 -11.55
N LEU A 224 -8.76 10.64 -12.09
CA LEU A 224 -10.07 10.94 -11.47
C LEU A 224 -10.97 9.72 -11.44
N ARG A 225 -11.09 8.99 -12.56
CA ARG A 225 -11.86 7.74 -12.63
C ARG A 225 -11.32 6.69 -11.67
N PHE A 226 -10.00 6.53 -11.59
CA PHE A 226 -9.36 5.66 -10.60
C PHE A 226 -9.73 6.07 -9.17
N MET A 227 -9.63 7.35 -8.82
CA MET A 227 -9.96 7.86 -7.49
C MET A 227 -11.45 7.69 -7.15
N ARG A 228 -12.38 7.82 -8.12
CA ARG A 228 -13.80 7.50 -7.93
C ARG A 228 -13.99 6.03 -7.56
N GLY A 229 -13.44 5.10 -8.34
CA GLY A 229 -13.51 3.67 -8.07
C GLY A 229 -12.92 3.30 -6.71
N PHE A 230 -11.76 3.89 -6.37
CA PHE A 230 -11.11 3.66 -5.09
C PHE A 230 -11.95 4.14 -3.90
N THR A 231 -12.54 5.35 -3.99
CA THR A 231 -13.36 5.91 -2.90
C THR A 231 -14.71 5.19 -2.75
N GLN A 232 -15.27 4.63 -3.83
CA GLN A 232 -16.41 3.70 -3.76
C GLN A 232 -16.03 2.43 -3.01
N GLY A 233 -14.85 1.87 -3.29
CA GLY A 233 -14.30 0.72 -2.57
C GLY A 233 -14.11 1.00 -1.08
N LEU A 234 -13.59 2.18 -0.72
CA LEU A 234 -13.45 2.62 0.67
C LEU A 234 -14.80 2.72 1.37
N GLN A 235 -15.80 3.31 0.72
CA GLN A 235 -17.15 3.39 1.28
C GLN A 235 -17.73 2.01 1.49
N ARG A 236 -17.65 1.11 0.51
CA ARG A 236 -18.18 -0.25 0.63
C ARG A 236 -17.46 -1.05 1.72
N LEU A 237 -16.14 -0.89 1.86
CA LEU A 237 -15.39 -1.52 2.95
C LEU A 237 -15.99 -1.19 4.32
N ARG A 238 -16.47 0.05 4.51
CA ARG A 238 -17.05 0.53 5.78
C ARG A 238 -18.48 0.08 6.00
N THR A 239 -19.27 -0.03 4.94
CA THR A 239 -20.74 -0.19 5.03
C THR A 239 -21.22 -1.61 4.74
N ASP A 240 -20.41 -2.44 4.07
CA ASP A 240 -20.77 -3.81 3.71
C ASP A 240 -19.77 -4.80 4.33
N LYS A 241 -20.05 -5.18 5.58
CA LYS A 241 -19.23 -6.11 6.35
C LYS A 241 -19.09 -7.47 5.68
N GLU A 242 -20.19 -8.02 5.19
CA GLU A 242 -20.21 -9.37 4.61
C GLU A 242 -19.35 -9.45 3.36
N PHE A 243 -19.57 -8.55 2.41
CA PHE A 243 -18.77 -8.45 1.20
C PHE A 243 -17.29 -8.20 1.53
N SER A 244 -16.99 -7.29 2.44
CA SER A 244 -15.63 -6.95 2.83
C SER A 244 -14.90 -8.12 3.47
N MET A 245 -15.55 -8.90 4.34
CA MET A 245 -14.97 -10.11 4.92
C MET A 245 -14.71 -11.18 3.86
N LYS A 246 -15.59 -11.36 2.87
CA LYS A 246 -15.38 -12.26 1.73
C LYS A 246 -14.15 -11.86 0.91
N VAL A 247 -14.00 -10.56 0.65
CA VAL A 247 -12.81 -10.03 -0.06
C VAL A 247 -11.55 -10.22 0.78
N LEU A 248 -11.58 -9.89 2.07
CA LEU A 248 -10.46 -10.12 2.98
C LEU A 248 -10.04 -11.61 2.99
N SER A 249 -11.00 -12.53 3.08
CA SER A 249 -10.73 -13.97 3.02
C SER A 249 -10.03 -14.38 1.71
N LYS A 250 -10.52 -13.88 0.57
CA LYS A 250 -9.96 -14.16 -0.76
C LYS A 250 -8.48 -13.81 -0.84
N TYR A 251 -8.10 -12.61 -0.40
CA TYR A 251 -6.74 -12.09 -0.57
C TYR A 251 -5.79 -12.52 0.56
N THR A 252 -6.26 -12.60 1.79
CA THR A 252 -5.41 -12.97 2.93
C THR A 252 -5.34 -14.48 3.20
N LYS A 253 -6.22 -15.27 2.53
CA LYS A 253 -6.37 -16.71 2.77
C LYS A 253 -6.71 -17.05 4.23
N VAL A 254 -7.37 -16.13 4.93
CA VAL A 254 -7.99 -16.38 6.23
C VAL A 254 -9.37 -16.97 5.99
N THR A 255 -9.69 -18.08 6.66
CA THR A 255 -10.97 -18.77 6.51
C THR A 255 -11.78 -18.80 7.82
N ASP A 256 -11.11 -18.66 8.97
CA ASP A 256 -11.82 -18.63 10.25
C ASP A 256 -12.54 -17.28 10.45
N SER A 257 -13.81 -17.39 10.87
CA SER A 257 -14.73 -16.24 10.97
C SER A 257 -14.31 -15.23 12.04
N GLU A 258 -13.66 -15.67 13.11
CA GLU A 258 -13.20 -14.82 14.19
C GLU A 258 -12.07 -13.89 13.71
N THR A 259 -11.03 -14.45 13.10
CA THR A 259 -9.92 -13.67 12.52
C THR A 259 -10.42 -12.72 11.42
N LEU A 260 -11.36 -13.16 10.58
CA LEU A 260 -11.98 -12.28 9.57
C LEU A 260 -12.75 -11.13 10.20
N ALA A 261 -13.52 -11.39 11.26
CA ALA A 261 -14.21 -10.34 11.99
C ALA A 261 -13.24 -9.34 12.62
N GLN A 262 -12.14 -9.81 13.21
CA GLN A 262 -11.07 -8.97 13.76
C GLN A 262 -10.39 -8.12 12.67
N LEU A 263 -10.12 -8.70 11.49
CA LEU A 263 -9.57 -7.97 10.34
C LEU A 263 -10.52 -6.86 9.88
N TYR A 264 -11.80 -7.20 9.73
CA TYR A 264 -12.81 -6.21 9.35
C TYR A 264 -12.93 -5.11 10.41
N GLN A 265 -12.97 -5.46 11.71
CA GLN A 265 -13.01 -4.49 12.79
C GLN A 265 -11.79 -3.58 12.78
N THR A 266 -10.63 -4.12 12.43
CA THR A 266 -9.39 -3.35 12.34
C THR A 266 -9.43 -2.38 11.16
N TYR A 267 -9.65 -2.88 9.94
CA TYR A 267 -9.44 -2.08 8.72
C TYR A 267 -10.72 -1.48 8.12
N GLY A 268 -11.87 -2.09 8.37
CA GLY A 268 -13.15 -1.55 7.90
C GLY A 268 -13.74 -0.51 8.86
N VAL A 269 -13.43 -0.64 10.17
CA VAL A 269 -14.03 0.22 11.21
C VAL A 269 -12.99 1.16 11.84
N ARG A 270 -11.98 0.59 12.54
CA ARG A 270 -11.07 1.38 13.38
C ARG A 270 -10.07 2.20 12.57
N TYR A 271 -9.48 1.63 11.52
CA TYR A 271 -8.41 2.23 10.73
C TYR A 271 -8.81 2.55 9.28
N SER A 272 -10.10 2.63 8.99
CA SER A 272 -10.57 2.99 7.63
C SER A 272 -10.40 4.48 7.29
N GLY A 273 -9.86 5.26 8.22
CA GLY A 273 -9.52 6.66 8.02
C GLY A 273 -10.73 7.61 7.93
N ASP A 274 -10.51 8.79 7.37
CA ASP A 274 -11.52 9.82 7.20
C ASP A 274 -12.48 9.48 6.04
N ARG A 275 -13.65 10.14 6.02
CA ARG A 275 -14.63 10.00 4.94
C ARG A 275 -14.01 10.33 3.58
N ILE A 276 -13.24 11.39 3.50
CA ILE A 276 -12.45 11.77 2.33
C ILE A 276 -10.99 11.43 2.66
N PRO A 277 -10.35 10.56 1.91
CA PRO A 277 -9.03 10.03 2.27
C PRO A 277 -7.89 11.01 1.92
N TYR A 278 -7.96 12.26 2.41
CA TYR A 278 -6.88 13.22 2.23
C TYR A 278 -5.57 12.76 2.88
N VAL A 279 -4.47 13.06 2.21
CA VAL A 279 -3.15 12.98 2.85
C VAL A 279 -3.00 14.21 3.77
N ARG A 280 -2.74 13.97 5.04
CA ARG A 280 -2.60 15.03 6.05
C ARG A 280 -1.15 15.48 6.15
N PRO A 281 -0.85 16.79 6.03
CA PRO A 281 0.52 17.32 6.11
C PRO A 281 1.27 16.88 7.38
N GLU A 282 0.60 16.93 8.55
CA GLU A 282 1.19 16.58 9.85
C GLU A 282 1.70 15.13 9.90
N SER A 283 1.13 14.24 9.10
CA SER A 283 1.60 12.85 9.01
C SER A 283 2.92 12.72 8.23
N ILE A 284 3.16 13.60 7.29
CA ILE A 284 4.43 13.69 6.56
C ILE A 284 5.51 14.34 7.42
N ASP A 285 5.17 15.42 8.14
CA ASP A 285 6.09 16.10 9.03
C ASP A 285 6.69 15.15 10.08
N GLU A 286 5.90 14.18 10.57
CA GLU A 286 6.40 13.15 11.51
C GLU A 286 7.48 12.27 10.87
N ILE A 287 7.31 11.88 9.61
CA ILE A 287 8.31 11.10 8.88
C ILE A 287 9.57 11.94 8.63
N LEU A 288 9.41 13.18 8.18
CA LEU A 288 10.52 14.09 7.91
C LEU A 288 11.37 14.36 9.17
N ARG A 289 10.74 14.58 10.31
CA ARG A 289 11.44 14.77 11.60
C ARG A 289 12.32 13.59 12.02
N ARG A 290 11.97 12.36 11.58
CA ARG A 290 12.71 11.13 11.87
C ARG A 290 13.66 10.72 10.76
N THR A 291 13.56 11.34 9.58
CA THR A 291 14.43 11.04 8.45
C THR A 291 15.73 11.85 8.58
N PRO A 292 16.91 11.20 8.63
CA PRO A 292 18.17 11.90 8.69
C PRO A 292 18.49 12.60 7.37
N GLY A 293 19.29 13.68 7.45
CA GLY A 293 19.77 14.41 6.29
C GLY A 293 19.27 15.85 6.22
N LYS A 294 19.97 16.66 5.44
CA LYS A 294 19.64 18.08 5.22
C LYS A 294 18.36 18.22 4.42
N GLU A 295 18.20 17.39 3.40
CA GLU A 295 17.04 17.37 2.50
C GLU A 295 15.73 17.19 3.27
N ALA A 296 15.70 16.28 4.25
CA ALA A 296 14.50 16.04 5.07
C ALA A 296 14.19 17.21 6.01
N ARG A 297 15.22 17.93 6.52
CA ARG A 297 15.02 19.09 7.38
C ARG A 297 14.51 20.33 6.64
N GLU A 298 14.86 20.47 5.36
CA GLU A 298 14.47 21.62 4.52
C GLU A 298 13.17 21.39 3.75
N ALA A 299 12.75 20.13 3.60
CA ALA A 299 11.54 19.74 2.88
C ALA A 299 10.27 20.15 3.63
N LYS A 300 9.21 20.44 2.86
CA LYS A 300 7.88 20.75 3.39
C LYS A 300 6.91 19.61 3.06
N ALA A 301 5.98 19.30 3.94
CA ALA A 301 4.98 18.26 3.72
C ALA A 301 4.25 18.41 2.37
N ALA A 302 4.03 19.63 1.93
CA ALA A 302 3.39 19.93 0.63
C ALA A 302 4.17 19.39 -0.59
N ASP A 303 5.48 19.18 -0.46
CA ASP A 303 6.32 18.66 -1.54
C ASP A 303 6.00 17.19 -1.88
N PHE A 304 5.34 16.49 -0.96
CA PHE A 304 5.01 15.06 -1.06
C PHE A 304 3.53 14.78 -1.32
N ILE A 305 2.68 15.80 -1.32
CA ILE A 305 1.23 15.65 -1.34
C ILE A 305 0.63 16.30 -2.60
N ASP A 306 -0.33 15.60 -3.21
CA ASP A 306 -1.24 16.18 -4.20
C ASP A 306 -2.68 15.70 -3.93
N ASN A 307 -3.43 16.48 -3.17
CA ASN A 307 -4.83 16.20 -2.86
C ASN A 307 -5.79 16.71 -3.96
N SER A 308 -5.30 17.19 -5.09
CA SER A 308 -6.13 17.89 -6.10
C SER A 308 -7.25 17.03 -6.68
N LEU A 309 -7.05 15.72 -6.85
CA LEU A 309 -8.10 14.79 -7.30
C LEU A 309 -9.25 14.72 -6.28
N LEU A 310 -8.90 14.55 -5.01
CA LEU A 310 -9.89 14.47 -3.93
C LEU A 310 -10.63 15.79 -3.73
N GLN A 311 -9.94 16.92 -3.84
CA GLN A 311 -10.54 18.26 -3.77
C GLN A 311 -11.51 18.50 -4.93
N GLU A 312 -11.18 18.05 -6.13
CA GLU A 312 -12.06 18.15 -7.31
C GLU A 312 -13.33 17.30 -7.11
N LEU A 313 -13.18 16.07 -6.63
CA LEU A 313 -14.31 15.19 -6.31
C LEU A 313 -15.17 15.76 -5.17
N ASP A 314 -14.58 16.36 -4.15
CA ASP A 314 -15.31 16.98 -3.06
C ASP A 314 -16.12 18.19 -3.54
N LYS A 315 -15.50 19.10 -4.30
CA LYS A 315 -16.17 20.27 -4.91
C LYS A 315 -17.31 19.88 -5.84
N SER A 316 -17.19 18.76 -6.57
CA SER A 316 -18.26 18.25 -7.44
C SER A 316 -19.44 17.63 -6.68
N GLY A 317 -19.32 17.46 -5.35
CA GLY A 317 -20.33 16.80 -4.53
C GLY A 317 -20.28 15.27 -4.56
N TRP A 318 -19.27 14.67 -5.19
CA TRP A 318 -19.09 13.22 -5.32
C TRP A 318 -19.26 12.47 -4.00
N PHE A 319 -18.61 12.92 -2.93
CA PHE A 319 -18.69 12.24 -1.63
C PHE A 319 -20.07 12.29 -0.99
N LYS A 320 -20.97 13.23 -1.40
CA LYS A 320 -22.37 13.27 -0.96
C LYS A 320 -23.19 12.15 -1.60
N THR A 321 -22.78 11.66 -2.78
CA THR A 321 -23.47 10.57 -3.49
C THR A 321 -23.09 9.19 -2.96
N LEU A 322 -21.93 9.05 -2.32
CA LEU A 322 -21.44 7.77 -1.78
C LEU A 322 -22.16 7.29 -0.52
N GLY A 323 -23.01 8.09 0.08
CA GLY A 323 -23.74 7.78 1.32
C GLY A 323 -25.24 7.52 1.12
N ARG A 324 -25.71 7.34 -0.12
CA ARG A 324 -27.11 7.04 -0.46
C ARG A 324 -27.31 5.57 -0.77
#